data_81d4993aab83a6640a1f07880cf8270a
#
_entry.id   81d4993aab83a6640a1f07880cf8270a
#
_cell.length_a   1.000
_cell.length_b   1.000
_cell.length_c   1.000
_cell.angle_alpha   90.00
_cell.angle_beta   90.00
_cell.angle_gamma   90.00
#
_symmetry.space_group_name_H-M   'P 1'
#
loop_
_entity.id
_entity.type
_entity.pdbx_description
1 polymer ?
#
loop_
_entity_poly.entity_id
_entity_poly.type
_entity_poly.pdbx_seq_one_letter_code
_entity_poly.pdbx_strand_id
1 'polypeptide(L)'
;MKNKKLIFGITAALLPVVFLAILEISLRLMDAYSQAPLFIEVREGGKHFVQINSQVGERYFNKYLMPVPNLFPQKFATPKGKSTFRIFCLGGSTTAGFPYEMTVPFPQQLKFLLAADYPDRDFEVINLGLSAISSFTVVDWIPEVLKHEPDLILLYMGHNEFYGAYGTGSTISFGNNAQITRVILKLQKLHLVQLIKSTIQKLSKPPATRIQTTLMEKVIADKFIPGNSILRMKTEEIFGSNLDVILSTCQSAGVPIILSDLVSNIRDQIPLDVTSNPDNVGSHAHELYLKGQNEYRQGDTATAFISLSRARNADEVPFRANTNMNEILHKKAVQFKLPIVDMEQAFRAASPSGLPGNDLFCDHLHPNPSGYHLMASHFLKAMNAAGLLLTPPKSPSNMMPLYVTALDWEIGSLRLFKLLNRWPFSNHNVDYSEYASPQDSIVVEIAKNYLFDHAIWSKAHGDLGDHYMKVEDFARACEEYIAITEMYPEHIEAYAKLVNCAMKIQQWDIVQQACL
;
A
#
# COMPACT_ATOMS: atom_id res chain seq x y z
N MET A 1 19.23 51.98 32.29
CA MET A 1 17.96 51.80 31.56
C MET A 1 18.06 50.79 30.40
N LYS A 2 19.12 50.73 29.60
CA LYS A 2 19.27 49.77 28.48
C LYS A 2 19.15 48.29 28.91
N ASN A 3 19.82 47.89 29.98
CA ASN A 3 19.81 46.50 30.46
C ASN A 3 18.41 46.04 30.97
N LYS A 4 17.61 46.93 31.60
CA LYS A 4 16.25 46.60 32.03
C LYS A 4 15.30 46.35 30.82
N LYS A 5 15.43 47.15 29.74
CA LYS A 5 14.65 46.96 28.52
C LYS A 5 15.05 45.66 27.79
N LEU A 6 16.35 45.32 27.80
CA LEU A 6 16.84 44.07 27.22
C LEU A 6 16.34 42.85 28.01
N ILE A 7 16.45 42.88 29.33
CA ILE A 7 15.95 41.82 30.22
C ILE A 7 14.43 41.66 30.05
N PHE A 8 13.68 42.75 30.04
CA PHE A 8 12.23 42.71 29.83
C PHE A 8 11.88 42.11 28.44
N GLY A 9 12.60 42.50 27.37
CA GLY A 9 12.40 41.95 26.05
C GLY A 9 12.68 40.43 25.97
N ILE A 10 13.78 39.98 26.60
CA ILE A 10 14.13 38.56 26.67
C ILE A 10 13.08 37.79 27.48
N THR A 11 12.67 38.30 28.66
CA THR A 11 11.65 37.65 29.50
C THR A 11 10.30 37.58 28.79
N ALA A 12 9.88 38.66 28.11
CA ALA A 12 8.64 38.69 27.33
C ALA A 12 8.65 37.70 26.16
N ALA A 13 9.82 37.45 25.55
CA ALA A 13 9.97 36.45 24.48
C ALA A 13 10.03 35.01 25.02
N LEU A 14 10.66 34.79 26.17
CA LEU A 14 10.81 33.46 26.77
C LEU A 14 9.54 32.97 27.48
N LEU A 15 8.74 33.85 28.03
CA LEU A 15 7.57 33.47 28.84
C LEU A 15 6.53 32.66 28.05
N PRO A 16 6.16 32.98 26.80
CA PRO A 16 5.31 32.15 25.97
C PRO A 16 5.94 30.78 25.66
N VAL A 17 7.24 30.72 25.43
CA VAL A 17 7.95 29.46 25.12
C VAL A 17 7.93 28.54 26.34
N VAL A 18 8.21 29.09 27.54
CA VAL A 18 8.13 28.33 28.79
C VAL A 18 6.71 27.85 29.06
N PHE A 19 5.71 28.71 28.85
CA PHE A 19 4.30 28.32 28.99
C PHE A 19 3.92 27.16 28.04
N LEU A 20 4.28 27.24 26.77
CA LEU A 20 4.03 26.17 25.81
C LEU A 20 4.77 24.88 26.17
N ALA A 21 6.01 24.98 26.65
CA ALA A 21 6.77 23.83 27.15
C ALA A 21 6.10 23.14 28.34
N ILE A 22 5.62 23.93 29.32
CA ILE A 22 4.88 23.41 30.49
C ILE A 22 3.59 22.73 30.02
N LEU A 23 2.85 23.34 29.09
CA LEU A 23 1.63 22.77 28.54
C LEU A 23 1.90 21.46 27.83
N GLU A 24 2.93 21.39 26.99
CA GLU A 24 3.36 20.15 26.29
C GLU A 24 3.71 19.04 27.28
N ILE A 25 4.50 19.38 28.34
CA ILE A 25 4.87 18.42 29.40
C ILE A 25 3.61 17.93 30.12
N SER A 26 2.69 18.83 30.46
CA SER A 26 1.44 18.48 31.15
C SER A 26 0.58 17.55 30.31
N LEU A 27 0.43 17.83 28.99
CA LEU A 27 -0.32 16.98 28.08
C LEU A 27 0.31 15.58 27.95
N ARG A 28 1.66 15.49 27.94
CA ARG A 28 2.38 14.21 27.93
C ARG A 28 2.17 13.41 29.21
N LEU A 29 2.25 14.05 30.36
CA LEU A 29 2.03 13.39 31.66
C LEU A 29 0.59 12.87 31.82
N MET A 30 -0.37 13.52 31.16
CA MET A 30 -1.77 13.11 31.14
C MET A 30 -2.08 12.10 30.02
N ASP A 31 -1.11 11.75 29.18
CA ASP A 31 -1.27 10.98 27.93
C ASP A 31 -2.43 11.50 27.05
N ALA A 32 -2.64 12.81 27.06
CA ALA A 32 -3.71 13.47 26.33
C ALA A 32 -3.21 13.99 24.99
N TYR A 33 -4.01 13.78 23.94
CA TYR A 33 -3.71 14.26 22.57
C TYR A 33 -2.40 13.69 22.00
N SER A 34 -2.07 12.44 22.29
CA SER A 34 -0.96 11.77 21.64
C SER A 34 -1.27 11.52 20.15
N GLN A 35 -0.23 11.55 19.31
CA GLN A 35 -0.37 11.12 17.92
C GLN A 35 -0.63 9.61 17.90
N ALA A 36 -1.56 9.14 17.05
CA ALA A 36 -1.80 7.71 16.89
C ALA A 36 -0.47 6.99 16.54
N PRO A 37 0.02 6.03 17.36
CA PRO A 37 1.26 5.32 17.07
C PRO A 37 1.11 4.43 15.83
N LEU A 38 2.21 4.09 15.14
CA LEU A 38 2.18 3.11 14.05
C LEU A 38 1.91 1.69 14.57
N PHE A 39 2.39 1.42 15.77
CA PHE A 39 2.27 0.12 16.43
C PHE A 39 1.68 0.27 17.83
N ILE A 40 0.89 -0.72 18.24
CA ILE A 40 0.30 -0.84 19.57
C ILE A 40 0.71 -2.18 20.21
N GLU A 41 0.98 -2.18 21.51
CA GLU A 41 1.25 -3.40 22.25
C GLU A 41 -0.06 -4.13 22.56
N VAL A 42 -0.06 -5.44 22.37
CA VAL A 42 -1.21 -6.32 22.62
C VAL A 42 -0.75 -7.53 23.44
N ARG A 43 -1.59 -7.98 24.37
CA ARG A 43 -1.35 -9.19 25.17
C ARG A 43 -2.44 -10.21 24.88
N GLU A 44 -2.03 -11.40 24.45
CA GLU A 44 -2.94 -12.52 24.18
C GLU A 44 -2.34 -13.82 24.71
N GLY A 45 -3.13 -14.60 25.44
CA GLY A 45 -2.68 -15.89 25.97
C GLY A 45 -1.42 -15.82 26.84
N GLY A 46 -1.18 -14.70 27.52
CA GLY A 46 0.03 -14.47 28.32
C GLY A 46 1.29 -14.11 27.50
N LYS A 47 1.19 -14.03 26.17
CA LYS A 47 2.27 -13.59 25.28
C LYS A 47 2.11 -12.12 24.90
N HIS A 48 3.23 -11.47 24.60
CA HIS A 48 3.28 -10.08 24.15
C HIS A 48 3.44 -10.05 22.64
N PHE A 49 2.62 -9.20 22.00
CA PHE A 49 2.66 -8.93 20.58
C PHE A 49 2.70 -7.43 20.33
N VAL A 50 3.19 -7.06 19.17
CA VAL A 50 3.02 -5.74 18.58
C VAL A 50 2.04 -5.88 17.43
N GLN A 51 1.05 -5.01 17.39
CA GLN A 51 0.05 -4.98 16.33
C GLN A 51 0.14 -3.66 15.56
N ILE A 52 -0.01 -3.73 14.24
CA ILE A 52 -0.15 -2.54 13.40
C ILE A 52 -1.43 -1.80 13.80
N ASN A 53 -1.31 -0.50 14.03
CA ASN A 53 -2.46 0.35 14.30
C ASN A 53 -3.18 0.67 13.00
N SER A 54 -4.35 0.08 12.79
CA SER A 54 -5.15 0.31 11.57
C SER A 54 -5.53 1.78 11.37
N GLN A 55 -5.64 2.56 12.44
CA GLN A 55 -6.07 3.96 12.39
C GLN A 55 -4.92 4.95 12.14
N VAL A 56 -3.70 4.50 11.89
CA VAL A 56 -2.54 5.38 11.68
C VAL A 56 -2.72 6.37 10.52
N GLY A 57 -3.58 6.04 9.55
CA GLY A 57 -3.97 6.95 8.46
C GLY A 57 -4.51 8.29 8.95
N GLU A 58 -5.13 8.36 10.14
CA GLU A 58 -5.61 9.62 10.74
C GLU A 58 -4.49 10.62 11.08
N ARG A 59 -3.22 10.18 11.08
CA ARG A 59 -2.07 11.10 11.16
C ARG A 59 -2.06 12.06 9.97
N TYR A 60 -2.40 11.55 8.77
CA TYR A 60 -2.20 12.21 7.49
C TYR A 60 -3.51 12.70 6.88
N PHE A 61 -4.61 12.00 7.09
CA PHE A 61 -5.90 12.27 6.49
C PHE A 61 -6.92 12.74 7.53
N ASN A 62 -7.73 13.72 7.15
CA ASN A 62 -8.79 14.22 8.03
C ASN A 62 -10.09 13.44 7.80
N LYS A 63 -10.46 12.57 8.74
CA LYS A 63 -11.68 11.73 8.68
C LYS A 63 -12.99 12.51 8.54
N TYR A 64 -13.02 13.79 8.85
CA TYR A 64 -14.19 14.64 8.68
C TYR A 64 -14.32 15.21 7.26
N LEU A 65 -13.24 15.18 6.46
CA LEU A 65 -13.21 15.76 5.12
C LEU A 65 -13.09 14.70 4.00
N MET A 66 -12.52 13.53 4.31
CA MET A 66 -12.24 12.49 3.32
C MET A 66 -12.22 11.10 3.95
N PRO A 67 -12.38 10.03 3.14
CA PRO A 67 -12.10 8.67 3.59
C PRO A 67 -10.67 8.54 4.07
N VAL A 68 -10.44 7.85 5.19
CA VAL A 68 -9.10 7.57 5.73
C VAL A 68 -8.73 6.15 5.34
N PRO A 69 -7.60 5.94 4.64
CA PRO A 69 -7.12 4.59 4.39
C PRO A 69 -6.60 3.96 5.68
N ASN A 70 -6.86 2.67 5.85
CA ASN A 70 -6.47 1.90 7.02
C ASN A 70 -5.37 0.90 6.65
N LEU A 71 -4.45 0.67 7.60
CA LEU A 71 -3.54 -0.48 7.55
C LEU A 71 -4.25 -1.73 8.05
N PHE A 72 -3.86 -2.86 7.50
CA PHE A 72 -4.32 -4.15 8.01
C PHE A 72 -3.65 -4.44 9.37
N PRO A 73 -4.42 -4.84 10.42
CA PRO A 73 -3.90 -4.98 11.78
C PRO A 73 -3.14 -6.31 12.01
N GLN A 74 -2.03 -6.51 11.29
CA GLN A 74 -1.16 -7.66 11.52
C GLN A 74 -0.47 -7.58 12.88
N LYS A 75 -0.22 -8.76 13.47
CA LYS A 75 0.52 -8.92 14.73
C LYS A 75 1.84 -9.62 14.47
N PHE A 76 2.85 -9.28 15.28
CA PHE A 76 4.14 -9.97 15.32
C PHE A 76 4.67 -10.05 16.75
N ALA A 77 5.52 -11.02 17.03
CA ALA A 77 5.95 -11.31 18.39
C ALA A 77 6.89 -10.24 18.96
N THR A 78 6.77 -9.95 20.27
CA THR A 78 7.74 -9.16 21.02
C THR A 78 8.02 -9.82 22.38
N PRO A 79 9.32 -10.06 22.71
CA PRO A 79 10.51 -9.85 21.88
C PRO A 79 10.52 -10.73 20.63
N LYS A 80 11.29 -10.33 19.60
CA LYS A 80 11.48 -11.11 18.37
C LYS A 80 12.11 -12.47 18.71
N GLY A 81 11.62 -13.54 18.09
CA GLY A 81 12.21 -14.87 18.21
C GLY A 81 13.64 -14.91 17.68
N LYS A 82 14.51 -15.72 18.31
CA LYS A 82 15.93 -15.79 17.93
C LYS A 82 16.17 -16.31 16.50
N SER A 83 15.27 -17.17 16.00
CA SER A 83 15.29 -17.73 14.64
C SER A 83 14.44 -16.98 13.65
N THR A 84 13.66 -16.02 14.10
CA THR A 84 12.71 -15.26 13.27
C THR A 84 13.44 -14.25 12.38
N PHE A 85 13.12 -14.28 11.10
CA PHE A 85 13.56 -13.28 10.13
C PHE A 85 12.39 -12.33 9.83
N ARG A 86 12.53 -11.06 10.25
CA ARG A 86 11.47 -10.07 10.20
C ARG A 86 11.64 -9.11 9.04
N ILE A 87 10.64 -9.07 8.16
CA ILE A 87 10.61 -8.26 6.93
C ILE A 87 9.48 -7.24 7.05
N PHE A 88 9.80 -5.96 6.83
CA PHE A 88 8.79 -4.93 6.68
C PHE A 88 8.67 -4.52 5.21
N CYS A 89 7.47 -4.57 4.66
CA CYS A 89 7.15 -4.12 3.31
C CYS A 89 6.49 -2.74 3.38
N LEU A 90 7.17 -1.72 2.84
CA LEU A 90 6.73 -0.32 2.90
C LEU A 90 6.34 0.17 1.51
N GLY A 91 5.21 0.86 1.42
CA GLY A 91 4.76 1.43 0.14
C GLY A 91 3.33 1.94 0.16
N GLY A 92 2.82 2.23 -1.03
CA GLY A 92 1.48 2.73 -1.27
C GLY A 92 0.41 1.64 -1.38
N SER A 93 -0.65 1.93 -2.15
CA SER A 93 -1.78 1.03 -2.37
C SER A 93 -1.40 -0.30 -3.03
N THR A 94 -0.38 -0.33 -3.88
CA THR A 94 0.14 -1.58 -4.45
C THR A 94 0.76 -2.48 -3.36
N THR A 95 1.50 -1.92 -2.42
CA THR A 95 2.02 -2.70 -1.28
C THR A 95 0.89 -3.13 -0.36
N ALA A 96 -0.12 -2.27 -0.13
CA ALA A 96 -1.33 -2.62 0.60
C ALA A 96 -2.10 -3.79 -0.04
N GLY A 97 -2.02 -3.92 -1.38
CA GLY A 97 -2.65 -4.99 -2.15
C GLY A 97 -3.94 -4.62 -2.85
N PHE A 98 -4.26 -3.31 -2.97
CA PHE A 98 -5.49 -2.87 -3.65
C PHE A 98 -5.62 -3.52 -5.05
N PRO A 99 -6.81 -3.96 -5.47
CA PRO A 99 -8.12 -3.88 -4.80
C PRO A 99 -8.39 -5.02 -3.81
N TYR A 100 -7.46 -5.96 -3.69
CA TYR A 100 -7.55 -7.15 -2.84
C TYR A 100 -7.08 -6.86 -1.41
N GLU A 101 -7.23 -7.86 -0.56
CA GLU A 101 -6.78 -7.84 0.83
C GLU A 101 -6.19 -9.20 1.22
N MET A 102 -5.61 -9.27 2.41
CA MET A 102 -5.25 -10.47 3.14
C MET A 102 -4.29 -11.40 2.39
N THR A 103 -4.80 -12.33 1.59
CA THR A 103 -4.03 -13.39 0.93
C THR A 103 -3.31 -12.93 -0.33
N VAL A 104 -3.82 -11.90 -1.01
CA VAL A 104 -3.40 -11.51 -2.38
C VAL A 104 -2.21 -10.55 -2.44
N PRO A 105 -2.03 -9.56 -1.53
CA PRO A 105 -0.92 -8.61 -1.60
C PRO A 105 0.44 -9.29 -1.69
N PHE A 106 1.40 -8.72 -2.46
CA PHE A 106 2.72 -9.33 -2.62
C PHE A 106 3.45 -9.63 -1.31
N PRO A 107 3.32 -8.85 -0.21
CA PRO A 107 3.94 -9.23 1.05
C PRO A 107 3.43 -10.56 1.60
N GLN A 108 2.14 -10.83 1.47
CA GLN A 108 1.57 -12.10 1.90
C GLN A 108 1.96 -13.24 0.96
N GLN A 109 1.94 -12.99 -0.36
CA GLN A 109 2.45 -13.96 -1.34
C GLN A 109 3.94 -14.30 -1.07
N LEU A 110 4.75 -13.30 -0.71
CA LEU A 110 6.14 -13.52 -0.32
C LEU A 110 6.24 -14.40 0.94
N LYS A 111 5.37 -14.19 1.94
CA LYS A 111 5.33 -15.04 3.15
C LYS A 111 5.04 -16.49 2.78
N PHE A 112 4.09 -16.75 1.89
CA PHE A 112 3.77 -18.10 1.41
C PHE A 112 4.97 -18.74 0.68
N LEU A 113 5.61 -18.00 -0.22
CA LEU A 113 6.80 -18.48 -0.94
C LEU A 113 7.96 -18.79 0.03
N LEU A 114 8.20 -17.93 1.02
CA LEU A 114 9.24 -18.14 2.03
C LEU A 114 8.95 -19.38 2.89
N ALA A 115 7.70 -19.57 3.31
CA ALA A 115 7.30 -20.75 4.10
C ALA A 115 7.49 -22.05 3.32
N ALA A 116 7.18 -22.05 2.00
CA ALA A 116 7.37 -23.21 1.14
C ALA A 116 8.84 -23.51 0.85
N ASP A 117 9.62 -22.50 0.50
CA ASP A 117 11.02 -22.66 0.11
C ASP A 117 11.95 -22.90 1.32
N TYR A 118 11.56 -22.39 2.51
CA TYR A 118 12.37 -22.43 3.74
C TYR A 118 11.53 -22.87 4.96
N PRO A 119 10.94 -24.08 4.95
CA PRO A 119 10.01 -24.52 6.00
C PRO A 119 10.62 -24.64 7.40
N ASP A 120 11.94 -24.71 7.51
CA ASP A 120 12.63 -24.79 8.81
C ASP A 120 12.98 -23.41 9.41
N ARG A 121 12.54 -22.33 8.78
CA ARG A 121 12.84 -20.96 9.20
C ARG A 121 11.54 -20.18 9.44
N ASP A 122 11.50 -19.44 10.53
CA ASP A 122 10.38 -18.60 10.87
C ASP A 122 10.50 -17.22 10.20
N PHE A 123 9.47 -16.80 9.44
CA PHE A 123 9.41 -15.52 8.75
C PHE A 123 8.20 -14.70 9.20
N GLU A 124 8.47 -13.49 9.63
CA GLU A 124 7.45 -12.47 9.83
C GLU A 124 7.51 -11.46 8.68
N VAL A 125 6.50 -11.44 7.82
CA VAL A 125 6.36 -10.48 6.73
C VAL A 125 5.24 -9.51 7.07
N ILE A 126 5.62 -8.27 7.40
CA ILE A 126 4.72 -7.24 7.91
C ILE A 126 4.42 -6.25 6.79
N ASN A 127 3.14 -6.15 6.41
CA ASN A 127 2.68 -5.26 5.35
C ASN A 127 2.32 -3.88 5.92
N LEU A 128 3.14 -2.87 5.63
CA LEU A 128 2.92 -1.46 5.94
C LEU A 128 2.55 -0.66 4.68
N GLY A 129 1.83 -1.29 3.75
CA GLY A 129 1.26 -0.60 2.59
C GLY A 129 0.03 0.22 3.00
N LEU A 130 0.01 1.51 2.67
CA LEU A 130 -1.13 2.38 2.91
C LEU A 130 -1.48 3.18 1.64
N SER A 131 -2.75 3.16 1.25
CA SER A 131 -3.21 3.85 0.04
C SER A 131 -3.01 5.37 0.13
N ALA A 132 -2.71 6.00 -1.01
CA ALA A 132 -2.59 7.44 -1.16
C ALA A 132 -1.53 8.10 -0.26
N ILE A 133 -0.46 7.40 0.10
CA ILE A 133 0.70 7.98 0.78
C ILE A 133 1.83 8.30 -0.19
N SER A 134 2.61 9.32 0.14
CA SER A 134 3.88 9.65 -0.52
C SER A 134 5.09 9.22 0.33
N SER A 135 6.29 9.45 -0.19
CA SER A 135 7.55 9.18 0.51
C SER A 135 7.68 9.86 1.87
N PHE A 136 7.00 10.98 2.10
CA PHE A 136 6.97 11.65 3.41
C PHE A 136 6.41 10.76 4.52
N THR A 137 5.42 9.94 4.23
CA THR A 137 4.84 9.01 5.21
C THR A 137 5.86 7.96 5.63
N VAL A 138 6.63 7.42 4.69
CA VAL A 138 7.68 6.45 5.00
C VAL A 138 8.82 7.09 5.78
N VAL A 139 9.22 8.34 5.47
CA VAL A 139 10.17 9.11 6.29
C VAL A 139 9.70 9.21 7.75
N ASP A 140 8.39 9.40 7.98
CA ASP A 140 7.83 9.46 9.34
C ASP A 140 7.83 8.10 10.05
N TRP A 141 7.60 7.00 9.31
CA TRP A 141 7.47 5.66 9.87
C TRP A 141 8.80 4.95 10.16
N ILE A 142 9.84 5.19 9.36
CA ILE A 142 11.13 4.50 9.49
C ILE A 142 11.66 4.47 10.92
N PRO A 143 11.66 5.59 11.70
CA PRO A 143 12.14 5.54 13.08
C PRO A 143 11.30 4.66 14.03
N GLU A 144 10.01 4.44 13.72
CA GLU A 144 9.16 3.54 14.49
C GLU A 144 9.40 2.08 14.07
N VAL A 145 9.52 1.81 12.76
CA VAL A 145 9.81 0.48 12.20
C VAL A 145 11.14 -0.07 12.75
N LEU A 146 12.17 0.76 12.79
CA LEU A 146 13.50 0.35 13.26
C LEU A 146 13.54 -0.08 14.74
N LYS A 147 12.58 0.34 15.56
CA LYS A 147 12.46 -0.11 16.96
C LYS A 147 12.03 -1.57 17.10
N HIS A 148 11.50 -2.16 16.02
CA HIS A 148 10.97 -3.52 16.03
C HIS A 148 11.90 -4.53 15.34
N GLU A 149 13.19 -4.27 15.36
CA GLU A 149 14.27 -5.19 14.94
C GLU A 149 14.05 -5.81 13.55
N PRO A 150 13.85 -4.99 12.47
CA PRO A 150 13.77 -5.52 11.11
C PRO A 150 15.10 -6.16 10.69
N ASP A 151 15.02 -7.32 10.05
CA ASP A 151 16.15 -7.94 9.36
C ASP A 151 16.24 -7.48 7.90
N LEU A 152 15.10 -7.01 7.35
CA LEU A 152 15.00 -6.54 5.97
C LEU A 152 13.83 -5.56 5.82
N ILE A 153 14.03 -4.54 5.00
CA ILE A 153 12.97 -3.66 4.52
C ILE A 153 12.84 -3.82 3.00
N LEU A 154 11.64 -4.10 2.51
CA LEU A 154 11.29 -4.04 1.10
C LEU A 154 10.56 -2.74 0.82
N LEU A 155 11.03 -1.97 -0.17
CA LEU A 155 10.49 -0.66 -0.49
C LEU A 155 9.97 -0.60 -1.92
N TYR A 156 8.64 -0.48 -2.06
CA TYR A 156 7.94 -0.27 -3.34
C TYR A 156 7.07 0.98 -3.24
N MET A 157 7.59 2.13 -3.68
CA MET A 157 6.88 3.41 -3.54
C MET A 157 7.32 4.43 -4.60
N GLY A 158 6.42 5.38 -4.94
CA GLY A 158 6.69 6.47 -5.88
C GLY A 158 5.49 6.85 -6.77
N HIS A 159 4.44 6.02 -6.85
CA HIS A 159 3.26 6.34 -7.65
C HIS A 159 2.48 7.56 -7.13
N ASN A 160 2.48 7.78 -5.83
CA ASN A 160 1.66 8.78 -5.16
C ASN A 160 2.40 10.08 -4.81
N GLU A 161 3.58 10.33 -5.36
CA GLU A 161 4.39 11.49 -4.99
C GLU A 161 3.74 12.82 -5.35
N PHE A 162 2.87 12.84 -6.36
CA PHE A 162 2.12 14.03 -6.74
C PHE A 162 0.90 14.26 -5.85
N TYR A 163 0.08 13.23 -5.65
CA TYR A 163 -1.25 13.35 -5.05
C TYR A 163 -1.42 12.65 -3.69
N GLY A 164 -0.46 11.88 -3.25
CA GLY A 164 -0.49 11.26 -1.92
C GLY A 164 -0.39 12.29 -0.80
N ALA A 165 -0.53 11.84 0.44
CA ALA A 165 -0.38 12.70 1.61
C ALA A 165 0.94 13.49 1.56
N TYR A 166 0.85 14.81 1.64
CA TYR A 166 1.95 15.78 1.49
C TYR A 166 2.58 15.86 0.09
N GLY A 167 2.02 15.17 -0.90
CA GLY A 167 2.40 15.32 -2.30
C GLY A 167 2.21 16.74 -2.80
N THR A 168 2.96 17.14 -3.83
CA THR A 168 3.00 18.53 -4.29
C THR A 168 1.69 19.03 -4.89
N GLY A 169 0.89 18.14 -5.49
CA GLY A 169 -0.46 18.42 -6.03
C GLY A 169 -1.59 18.03 -5.07
N SER A 170 -1.27 17.69 -3.81
CA SER A 170 -2.24 17.24 -2.82
C SER A 170 -2.90 18.39 -2.06
N THR A 171 -4.19 18.23 -1.72
CA THR A 171 -4.91 19.13 -0.78
C THR A 171 -4.30 19.15 0.63
N ILE A 172 -3.47 18.15 0.95
CA ILE A 172 -2.79 18.00 2.26
C ILE A 172 -1.34 18.48 2.16
N SER A 173 -0.95 19.19 1.11
CA SER A 173 0.42 19.68 0.94
C SER A 173 0.75 20.84 1.89
N PHE A 174 2.01 20.88 2.36
CA PHE A 174 2.59 22.03 3.05
C PHE A 174 3.54 22.85 2.14
N GLY A 175 3.30 22.79 0.84
CA GLY A 175 4.12 23.45 -0.17
C GLY A 175 5.23 22.54 -0.72
N ASN A 176 6.07 23.12 -1.61
CA ASN A 176 7.02 22.36 -2.41
C ASN A 176 8.43 22.30 -1.77
N ASN A 177 8.51 22.23 -0.43
CA ASN A 177 9.77 22.18 0.30
C ASN A 177 9.82 20.95 1.23
N ALA A 178 10.68 20.00 0.86
CA ALA A 178 10.83 18.74 1.61
C ALA A 178 11.24 18.98 3.08
N GLN A 179 12.11 19.94 3.36
CA GLN A 179 12.60 20.20 4.71
C GLN A 179 11.50 20.77 5.60
N ILE A 180 10.71 21.71 5.09
CA ILE A 180 9.55 22.29 5.81
C ILE A 180 8.55 21.18 6.15
N THR A 181 8.18 20.36 5.16
CA THR A 181 7.24 19.25 5.39
C THR A 181 7.75 18.26 6.44
N ARG A 182 9.04 17.90 6.40
CA ARG A 182 9.65 17.02 7.42
C ARG A 182 9.68 17.67 8.81
N VAL A 183 9.90 18.97 8.91
CA VAL A 183 9.80 19.71 10.20
C VAL A 183 8.37 19.66 10.73
N ILE A 184 7.38 19.91 9.88
CA ILE A 184 5.96 19.84 10.25
C ILE A 184 5.60 18.43 10.74
N LEU A 185 6.04 17.37 10.05
CA LEU A 185 5.85 15.98 10.49
C LEU A 185 6.43 15.74 11.90
N LYS A 186 7.62 16.27 12.18
CA LYS A 186 8.20 16.20 13.53
C LYS A 186 7.38 16.99 14.57
N LEU A 187 6.91 18.18 14.21
CA LEU A 187 6.08 19.00 15.09
C LEU A 187 4.71 18.34 15.38
N GLN A 188 4.16 17.59 14.42
CA GLN A 188 2.91 16.84 14.64
C GLN A 188 3.03 15.76 15.74
N LYS A 189 4.24 15.38 16.16
CA LYS A 189 4.47 14.48 17.31
C LYS A 189 4.28 15.17 18.68
N LEU A 190 4.16 16.49 18.69
CA LEU A 190 3.86 17.24 19.91
C LEU A 190 2.38 17.13 20.28
N HIS A 191 2.11 16.86 21.55
CA HIS A 191 0.75 16.77 22.09
C HIS A 191 -0.01 18.10 21.95
N LEU A 192 0.68 19.22 22.09
CA LEU A 192 0.12 20.55 21.87
C LEU A 192 -0.37 20.74 20.42
N VAL A 193 0.41 20.28 19.45
CA VAL A 193 0.02 20.34 18.03
C VAL A 193 -1.19 19.44 17.76
N GLN A 194 -1.25 18.27 18.38
CA GLN A 194 -2.40 17.36 18.29
C GLN A 194 -3.65 17.96 18.98
N LEU A 195 -3.50 18.66 20.09
CA LEU A 195 -4.59 19.41 20.74
C LEU A 195 -5.16 20.46 19.78
N ILE A 196 -4.31 21.26 19.14
CA ILE A 196 -4.73 22.27 18.16
C ILE A 196 -5.42 21.59 16.98
N LYS A 197 -4.81 20.53 16.41
CA LYS A 197 -5.37 19.76 15.29
C LYS A 197 -6.75 19.22 15.63
N SER A 198 -6.91 18.57 16.79
CA SER A 198 -8.19 17.98 17.23
C SER A 198 -9.27 19.03 17.45
N THR A 199 -8.88 20.22 17.98
CA THR A 199 -9.80 21.34 18.20
C THR A 199 -10.31 21.89 16.86
N ILE A 200 -9.40 22.12 15.90
CA ILE A 200 -9.77 22.57 14.56
C ILE A 200 -10.68 21.53 13.89
N GLN A 201 -10.35 20.25 14.00
CA GLN A 201 -11.17 19.17 13.42
C GLN A 201 -12.58 19.11 14.01
N LYS A 202 -12.73 19.29 15.33
CA LYS A 202 -14.05 19.34 16.00
C LYS A 202 -14.88 20.55 15.59
N LEU A 203 -14.25 21.67 15.28
CA LEU A 203 -14.91 22.88 14.78
C LEU A 203 -15.28 22.76 13.30
N SER A 204 -14.61 21.89 12.55
CA SER A 204 -14.95 21.59 11.16
C SER A 204 -16.23 20.77 11.15
N LYS A 205 -17.33 21.33 10.65
CA LYS A 205 -18.60 20.60 10.52
C LYS A 205 -18.40 19.40 9.59
N PRO A 206 -18.74 18.18 10.00
CA PRO A 206 -18.75 17.06 9.07
C PRO A 206 -19.71 17.36 7.91
N PRO A 207 -19.42 16.95 6.67
CA PRO A 207 -20.36 17.07 5.59
C PRO A 207 -21.66 16.33 5.96
N ALA A 208 -22.80 16.96 5.71
CA ALA A 208 -24.14 16.45 6.07
C ALA A 208 -24.53 15.15 5.34
N THR A 209 -23.74 14.73 4.33
CA THR A 209 -23.93 13.53 3.53
C THR A 209 -22.75 12.56 3.75
N ARG A 210 -23.05 11.25 3.84
CA ARG A 210 -22.03 10.20 3.74
C ARG A 210 -21.10 10.55 2.56
N ILE A 211 -19.79 10.57 2.82
CA ILE A 211 -18.79 10.88 1.78
C ILE A 211 -18.87 9.78 0.72
N GLN A 212 -19.58 10.04 -0.36
CA GLN A 212 -19.71 9.12 -1.51
C GLN A 212 -18.50 9.20 -2.46
N THR A 213 -17.62 10.19 -2.27
CA THR A 213 -16.44 10.43 -3.10
C THR A 213 -15.32 9.45 -2.81
N THR A 214 -14.48 9.19 -3.81
CA THR A 214 -13.25 8.42 -3.62
C THR A 214 -12.19 9.22 -2.87
N LEU A 215 -11.20 8.52 -2.30
CA LEU A 215 -10.04 9.20 -1.70
C LEU A 215 -9.27 9.99 -2.75
N MET A 216 -9.15 9.44 -3.97
CA MET A 216 -8.48 10.10 -5.11
C MET A 216 -9.11 11.47 -5.42
N GLU A 217 -10.44 11.57 -5.45
CA GLU A 217 -11.13 12.85 -5.70
C GLU A 217 -10.88 13.91 -4.62
N LYS A 218 -10.61 13.49 -3.38
CA LYS A 218 -10.46 14.40 -2.23
C LYS A 218 -9.03 14.84 -1.95
N VAL A 219 -8.05 14.00 -2.29
CA VAL A 219 -6.64 14.35 -2.02
C VAL A 219 -6.05 15.32 -3.04
N ILE A 220 -6.73 15.61 -4.13
CA ILE A 220 -6.20 16.40 -5.23
C ILE A 220 -6.56 17.88 -5.08
N ALA A 221 -5.53 18.74 -5.08
CA ALA A 221 -5.67 20.19 -5.15
C ALA A 221 -5.59 20.67 -6.62
N ASP A 222 -4.51 20.30 -7.30
CA ASP A 222 -4.26 20.64 -8.70
C ASP A 222 -4.55 19.42 -9.57
N LYS A 223 -5.68 19.42 -10.26
CA LYS A 223 -6.14 18.28 -11.07
C LYS A 223 -5.21 17.94 -12.22
N PHE A 224 -4.56 18.94 -12.80
CA PHE A 224 -3.69 18.79 -13.98
C PHE A 224 -2.30 19.34 -13.68
N ILE A 225 -1.29 18.51 -13.86
CA ILE A 225 0.12 18.85 -13.66
C ILE A 225 0.84 18.61 -14.98
N PRO A 226 1.09 19.66 -15.80
CA PRO A 226 1.75 19.51 -17.08
C PRO A 226 3.09 18.80 -17.01
N GLY A 227 3.41 18.00 -18.03
CA GLY A 227 4.59 17.14 -18.06
C GLY A 227 5.93 17.86 -17.89
N ASN A 228 6.02 19.11 -18.35
CA ASN A 228 7.20 19.96 -18.28
C ASN A 228 7.12 21.03 -17.16
N SER A 229 6.20 20.89 -16.22
CA SER A 229 6.01 21.90 -15.16
C SER A 229 7.12 21.86 -14.12
N ILE A 230 7.40 23.04 -13.52
CA ILE A 230 8.32 23.17 -12.37
C ILE A 230 7.85 22.27 -11.21
N LEU A 231 6.54 22.10 -11.07
CA LEU A 231 5.95 21.26 -10.02
C LEU A 231 6.39 19.79 -10.16
N ARG A 232 6.46 19.24 -11.39
CA ARG A 232 6.97 17.88 -11.62
C ARG A 232 8.42 17.75 -11.21
N MET A 233 9.27 18.64 -11.66
CA MET A 233 10.69 18.61 -11.28
C MET A 233 10.88 18.70 -9.77
N LYS A 234 10.10 19.55 -9.09
CA LYS A 234 10.13 19.66 -7.63
C LYS A 234 9.66 18.38 -6.92
N THR A 235 8.64 17.72 -7.43
CA THR A 235 8.16 16.44 -6.90
C THR A 235 9.25 15.37 -6.97
N GLU A 236 9.94 15.28 -8.11
CA GLU A 236 11.04 14.34 -8.35
C GLU A 236 12.23 14.63 -7.41
N GLU A 237 12.62 15.93 -7.24
CA GLU A 237 13.63 16.34 -6.27
C GLU A 237 13.25 15.93 -4.83
N ILE A 238 11.99 16.18 -4.44
CA ILE A 238 11.47 15.84 -3.10
C ILE A 238 11.52 14.33 -2.88
N PHE A 239 11.08 13.55 -3.86
CA PHE A 239 11.14 12.09 -3.81
C PHE A 239 12.57 11.60 -3.59
N GLY A 240 13.52 12.07 -4.41
CA GLY A 240 14.94 11.74 -4.26
C GLY A 240 15.49 12.13 -2.88
N SER A 241 15.13 13.32 -2.37
CA SER A 241 15.54 13.78 -1.04
C SER A 241 14.93 12.98 0.11
N ASN A 242 13.69 12.50 -0.04
CA ASN A 242 13.06 11.63 0.96
C ASN A 242 13.67 10.24 0.95
N LEU A 243 14.00 9.70 -0.23
CA LEU A 243 14.77 8.45 -0.33
C LEU A 243 16.13 8.56 0.35
N ASP A 244 16.87 9.68 0.20
CA ASP A 244 18.12 9.89 0.92
C ASP A 244 17.94 9.77 2.45
N VAL A 245 16.87 10.35 2.99
CA VAL A 245 16.58 10.27 4.43
C VAL A 245 16.23 8.84 4.85
N ILE A 246 15.37 8.16 4.10
CA ILE A 246 14.96 6.77 4.38
C ILE A 246 16.19 5.85 4.36
N LEU A 247 16.93 5.88 3.27
CA LEU A 247 18.06 4.97 3.03
C LEU A 247 19.22 5.22 4.00
N SER A 248 19.59 6.48 4.24
CA SER A 248 20.64 6.81 5.22
C SER A 248 20.26 6.43 6.65
N THR A 249 18.98 6.57 7.02
CA THR A 249 18.50 6.20 8.35
C THR A 249 18.59 4.68 8.56
N CYS A 250 18.15 3.89 7.59
CA CYS A 250 18.24 2.43 7.65
C CYS A 250 19.70 1.96 7.61
N GLN A 251 20.54 2.55 6.75
CA GLN A 251 21.96 2.24 6.69
C GLN A 251 22.66 2.53 8.01
N SER A 252 22.34 3.65 8.65
CA SER A 252 22.88 4.01 9.97
C SER A 252 22.45 3.03 11.08
N ALA A 253 21.28 2.42 10.93
CA ALA A 253 20.78 1.37 11.82
C ALA A 253 21.29 -0.04 11.47
N GLY A 254 22.05 -0.19 10.39
CA GLY A 254 22.55 -1.49 9.92
C GLY A 254 21.46 -2.40 9.33
N VAL A 255 20.31 -1.85 8.92
CA VAL A 255 19.19 -2.62 8.38
C VAL A 255 19.26 -2.65 6.86
N PRO A 256 19.31 -3.84 6.24
CA PRO A 256 19.28 -4.01 4.80
C PRO A 256 17.97 -3.53 4.18
N ILE A 257 18.06 -2.97 2.97
CA ILE A 257 16.90 -2.60 2.15
C ILE A 257 17.05 -3.24 0.77
N ILE A 258 15.93 -3.73 0.22
CA ILE A 258 15.78 -4.02 -1.19
C ILE A 258 14.81 -3.00 -1.77
N LEU A 259 15.27 -2.26 -2.77
CA LEU A 259 14.44 -1.34 -3.56
C LEU A 259 13.75 -2.09 -4.69
N SER A 260 12.70 -1.51 -5.22
CA SER A 260 12.13 -1.91 -6.50
C SER A 260 11.81 -0.66 -7.31
N ASP A 261 12.05 -0.70 -8.60
CA ASP A 261 11.44 0.26 -9.50
C ASP A 261 9.95 -0.03 -9.66
N LEU A 262 9.25 0.87 -10.34
CA LEU A 262 7.80 0.94 -10.37
C LEU A 262 7.27 0.56 -11.74
N VAL A 263 6.23 -0.24 -11.75
CA VAL A 263 5.56 -0.70 -12.96
C VAL A 263 4.10 -0.24 -12.99
N SER A 264 3.56 -0.02 -14.17
CA SER A 264 2.17 0.37 -14.37
C SER A 264 1.62 -0.20 -15.67
N ASN A 265 0.30 -0.23 -15.79
CA ASN A 265 -0.41 -0.58 -17.01
C ASN A 265 -0.14 0.50 -18.08
N ILE A 266 0.73 0.21 -19.01
CA ILE A 266 1.05 1.15 -20.11
C ILE A 266 0.30 0.81 -21.38
N ARG A 267 -0.01 -0.50 -21.62
CA ARG A 267 -0.67 -0.94 -22.85
C ARG A 267 -2.15 -0.54 -22.89
N ASP A 268 -2.88 -0.84 -21.83
CA ASP A 268 -4.34 -0.77 -21.87
C ASP A 268 -4.92 0.45 -21.13
N GLN A 269 -4.10 1.17 -20.36
CA GLN A 269 -4.55 2.37 -19.66
C GLN A 269 -4.40 3.61 -20.53
N ILE A 270 -5.51 4.15 -20.98
CA ILE A 270 -5.58 5.46 -21.63
C ILE A 270 -5.06 6.54 -20.66
N PRO A 271 -4.34 7.59 -21.13
CA PRO A 271 -3.94 8.69 -20.27
C PRO A 271 -5.11 9.25 -19.45
N LEU A 272 -4.87 9.45 -18.16
CA LEU A 272 -5.92 9.85 -17.22
C LEU A 272 -6.39 11.29 -17.43
N ASP A 273 -5.58 12.14 -18.06
CA ASP A 273 -5.99 13.47 -18.48
C ASP A 273 -7.14 13.45 -19.49
N VAL A 274 -7.20 12.43 -20.35
CA VAL A 274 -8.28 12.21 -21.32
C VAL A 274 -9.52 11.63 -20.65
N THR A 275 -9.37 10.60 -19.83
CA THR A 275 -10.50 9.95 -19.17
C THR A 275 -11.17 10.87 -18.14
N SER A 276 -10.40 11.75 -17.51
CA SER A 276 -10.88 12.73 -16.54
C SER A 276 -11.48 13.99 -17.16
N ASN A 277 -11.12 14.29 -18.41
CA ASN A 277 -11.65 15.42 -19.18
C ASN A 277 -11.71 15.10 -20.68
N PRO A 278 -12.89 14.81 -21.24
CA PRO A 278 -13.05 14.50 -22.66
C PRO A 278 -12.55 15.61 -23.64
N ASP A 279 -12.47 16.86 -23.19
CA ASP A 279 -11.94 17.96 -24.00
C ASP A 279 -10.42 17.80 -24.28
N ASN A 280 -9.73 16.94 -23.53
CA ASN A 280 -8.33 16.61 -23.73
C ASN A 280 -8.10 15.52 -24.79
N VAL A 281 -9.14 15.09 -25.50
CA VAL A 281 -8.98 14.25 -26.71
C VAL A 281 -8.11 15.01 -27.71
N GLY A 282 -6.94 14.41 -28.10
CA GLY A 282 -5.93 15.08 -28.88
C GLY A 282 -4.83 15.77 -28.05
N SER A 283 -4.82 15.60 -26.72
CA SER A 283 -3.67 16.00 -25.90
C SER A 283 -2.39 15.28 -26.36
N HIS A 284 -1.23 15.85 -26.02
CA HIS A 284 0.05 15.23 -26.38
C HIS A 284 0.20 13.81 -25.82
N ALA A 285 -0.31 13.55 -24.61
CA ALA A 285 -0.33 12.21 -24.03
C ALA A 285 -1.21 11.26 -24.84
N HIS A 286 -2.39 11.72 -25.27
CA HIS A 286 -3.31 10.94 -26.09
C HIS A 286 -2.72 10.62 -27.46
N GLU A 287 -2.12 11.57 -28.16
CA GLU A 287 -1.45 11.35 -29.45
C GLU A 287 -0.35 10.28 -29.32
N LEU A 288 0.49 10.37 -28.28
CA LEU A 288 1.54 9.39 -28.03
C LEU A 288 0.95 7.99 -27.70
N TYR A 289 -0.16 7.94 -26.96
CA TYR A 289 -0.85 6.69 -26.68
C TYR A 289 -1.39 6.03 -27.94
N LEU A 290 -2.10 6.78 -28.79
CA LEU A 290 -2.63 6.28 -30.06
C LEU A 290 -1.51 5.82 -30.99
N LYS A 291 -0.39 6.55 -31.02
CA LYS A 291 0.80 6.14 -31.77
C LYS A 291 1.33 4.80 -31.28
N GLY A 292 1.52 4.65 -29.97
CA GLY A 292 2.00 3.40 -29.36
C GLY A 292 1.04 2.24 -29.59
N GLN A 293 -0.28 2.48 -29.55
CA GLN A 293 -1.29 1.46 -29.87
C GLN A 293 -1.21 1.02 -31.34
N ASN A 294 -0.91 1.95 -32.27
CA ASN A 294 -0.74 1.61 -33.68
C ASN A 294 0.54 0.79 -33.91
N GLU A 295 1.66 1.18 -33.30
CA GLU A 295 2.93 0.44 -33.34
C GLU A 295 2.75 -0.97 -32.78
N TYR A 296 2.03 -1.11 -31.67
CA TYR A 296 1.68 -2.42 -31.08
C TYR A 296 0.88 -3.30 -32.05
N ARG A 297 -0.16 -2.75 -32.71
CA ARG A 297 -0.97 -3.49 -33.69
C ARG A 297 -0.15 -3.92 -34.93
N GLN A 298 0.91 -3.18 -35.26
CA GLN A 298 1.84 -3.53 -36.32
C GLN A 298 2.90 -4.56 -35.89
N GLY A 299 2.91 -4.97 -34.62
CA GLY A 299 3.86 -5.92 -34.07
C GLY A 299 5.20 -5.31 -33.64
N ASP A 300 5.39 -4.00 -33.78
CA ASP A 300 6.58 -3.29 -33.28
C ASP A 300 6.43 -2.97 -31.79
N THR A 301 6.57 -3.99 -30.96
CA THR A 301 6.39 -3.87 -29.52
C THR A 301 7.48 -3.03 -28.83
N ALA A 302 8.68 -2.98 -29.41
CA ALA A 302 9.80 -2.20 -28.88
C ALA A 302 9.52 -0.67 -29.01
N THR A 303 9.11 -0.22 -30.21
CA THR A 303 8.74 1.18 -30.43
C THR A 303 7.45 1.53 -29.70
N ALA A 304 6.47 0.62 -29.65
CA ALA A 304 5.24 0.77 -28.88
C ALA A 304 5.53 1.02 -27.38
N PHE A 305 6.46 0.27 -26.78
CA PHE A 305 6.86 0.50 -25.39
C PHE A 305 7.37 1.94 -25.15
N ILE A 306 8.18 2.45 -26.05
CA ILE A 306 8.73 3.82 -25.98
C ILE A 306 7.58 4.86 -26.08
N SER A 307 6.69 4.69 -27.06
CA SER A 307 5.58 5.63 -27.30
C SER A 307 4.59 5.62 -26.13
N LEU A 308 4.21 4.44 -25.60
CA LEU A 308 3.30 4.27 -24.47
C LEU A 308 3.93 4.79 -23.15
N SER A 309 5.23 4.57 -22.93
CA SER A 309 5.95 5.13 -21.79
C SER A 309 5.99 6.66 -21.84
N ARG A 310 6.18 7.23 -23.04
CA ARG A 310 6.11 8.68 -23.23
C ARG A 310 4.70 9.21 -23.00
N ALA A 311 3.66 8.49 -23.43
CA ALA A 311 2.27 8.82 -23.15
C ALA A 311 2.00 8.90 -21.64
N ARG A 312 2.43 7.87 -20.88
CA ARG A 312 2.36 7.87 -19.42
C ARG A 312 3.09 9.07 -18.79
N ASN A 313 4.28 9.40 -19.30
CA ASN A 313 5.07 10.52 -18.80
C ASN A 313 4.46 11.88 -19.11
N ALA A 314 3.75 11.99 -20.24
CA ALA A 314 3.07 13.21 -20.67
C ALA A 314 1.70 13.42 -20.01
N ASP A 315 1.09 12.35 -19.46
CA ASP A 315 -0.22 12.37 -18.80
C ASP A 315 -0.25 13.47 -17.71
N GLU A 316 -1.16 14.44 -17.85
CA GLU A 316 -1.26 15.58 -16.93
C GLU A 316 -1.99 15.22 -15.61
N VAL A 317 -2.48 13.99 -15.49
CA VAL A 317 -3.03 13.43 -14.24
C VAL A 317 -2.10 12.32 -13.74
N PRO A 318 -0.93 12.65 -13.15
CA PRO A 318 0.18 11.73 -12.90
C PRO A 318 -0.05 10.83 -11.67
N PHE A 319 -1.04 9.94 -11.72
CA PHE A 319 -1.18 8.88 -10.73
C PHE A 319 -0.20 7.72 -10.92
N ARG A 320 0.37 7.60 -12.13
CA ARG A 320 1.41 6.62 -12.42
C ARG A 320 2.78 7.25 -12.30
N ALA A 321 3.72 6.57 -11.65
CA ALA A 321 5.11 7.00 -11.62
C ALA A 321 5.65 7.13 -13.07
N ASN A 322 6.37 8.20 -13.34
CA ASN A 322 7.03 8.44 -14.62
C ASN A 322 8.41 7.78 -14.67
N THR A 323 9.05 7.81 -15.82
CA THR A 323 10.40 7.24 -16.02
C THR A 323 11.43 7.85 -15.08
N ASN A 324 11.36 9.16 -14.81
CA ASN A 324 12.30 9.83 -13.92
C ASN A 324 12.26 9.29 -12.48
N MET A 325 11.08 8.87 -12.00
CA MET A 325 10.97 8.25 -10.68
C MET A 325 11.75 6.91 -10.62
N ASN A 326 11.66 6.09 -11.66
CA ASN A 326 12.44 4.85 -11.76
C ASN A 326 13.94 5.14 -11.86
N GLU A 327 14.33 6.13 -12.66
CA GLU A 327 15.74 6.55 -12.73
C GLU A 327 16.27 7.03 -11.37
N ILE A 328 15.47 7.74 -10.59
CA ILE A 328 15.84 8.15 -9.22
C ILE A 328 16.06 6.93 -8.35
N LEU A 329 15.17 5.93 -8.38
CA LEU A 329 15.31 4.69 -7.61
C LEU A 329 16.61 3.95 -7.99
N HIS A 330 16.89 3.78 -9.28
CA HIS A 330 18.15 3.16 -9.75
C HIS A 330 19.39 3.96 -9.34
N LYS A 331 19.37 5.29 -9.47
CA LYS A 331 20.46 6.17 -9.01
C LYS A 331 20.71 6.02 -7.50
N LYS A 332 19.63 5.95 -6.69
CA LYS A 332 19.73 5.75 -5.24
C LYS A 332 20.23 4.34 -4.89
N ALA A 333 19.80 3.31 -5.59
CA ALA A 333 20.33 1.96 -5.41
C ALA A 333 21.85 1.92 -5.62
N VAL A 334 22.35 2.55 -6.69
CA VAL A 334 23.80 2.65 -6.95
C VAL A 334 24.50 3.48 -5.85
N GLN A 335 23.96 4.66 -5.50
CA GLN A 335 24.53 5.57 -4.50
C GLN A 335 24.72 4.89 -3.15
N PHE A 336 23.71 4.13 -2.69
CA PHE A 336 23.71 3.44 -1.39
C PHE A 336 24.18 1.99 -1.45
N LYS A 337 24.57 1.49 -2.64
CA LYS A 337 25.00 0.09 -2.90
C LYS A 337 23.95 -0.92 -2.45
N LEU A 338 22.70 -0.68 -2.80
CA LEU A 338 21.56 -1.52 -2.44
C LEU A 338 21.13 -2.40 -3.62
N PRO A 339 20.62 -3.61 -3.36
CA PRO A 339 19.91 -4.39 -4.36
C PRO A 339 18.62 -3.66 -4.77
N ILE A 340 18.32 -3.72 -6.07
CA ILE A 340 17.07 -3.22 -6.64
C ILE A 340 16.44 -4.29 -7.52
N VAL A 341 15.14 -4.48 -7.40
CA VAL A 341 14.35 -5.33 -8.29
C VAL A 341 13.95 -4.49 -9.50
N ASP A 342 14.35 -4.92 -10.70
CA ASP A 342 13.87 -4.39 -11.97
C ASP A 342 12.47 -4.96 -12.26
N MET A 343 11.48 -4.37 -11.60
CA MET A 343 10.09 -4.82 -11.67
C MET A 343 9.47 -4.49 -13.03
N GLU A 344 9.87 -3.37 -13.63
CA GLU A 344 9.42 -3.02 -14.98
C GLU A 344 9.84 -4.11 -15.98
N GLN A 345 11.09 -4.55 -15.94
CA GLN A 345 11.56 -5.64 -16.80
C GLN A 345 10.89 -6.97 -16.45
N ALA A 346 10.63 -7.26 -15.18
CA ALA A 346 9.94 -8.48 -14.76
C ALA A 346 8.52 -8.55 -15.34
N PHE A 347 7.76 -7.47 -15.26
CA PHE A 347 6.42 -7.39 -15.80
C PHE A 347 6.42 -7.42 -17.34
N ARG A 348 7.39 -6.77 -17.98
CA ARG A 348 7.56 -6.86 -19.44
C ARG A 348 7.83 -8.27 -19.90
N ALA A 349 8.71 -9.00 -19.20
CA ALA A 349 9.04 -10.37 -19.55
C ALA A 349 7.87 -11.34 -19.34
N ALA A 350 7.00 -11.06 -18.38
CA ALA A 350 5.82 -11.87 -18.08
C ALA A 350 4.60 -11.52 -18.96
N SER A 351 4.56 -10.32 -19.55
CA SER A 351 3.47 -9.92 -20.45
C SER A 351 3.64 -10.54 -21.84
N PRO A 352 2.60 -11.13 -22.42
CA PRO A 352 2.68 -11.84 -23.70
C PRO A 352 3.26 -11.01 -24.85
N SER A 353 3.07 -9.70 -24.82
CA SER A 353 3.56 -8.76 -25.85
C SER A 353 4.83 -8.00 -25.43
N GLY A 354 5.37 -8.26 -24.24
CA GLY A 354 6.42 -7.40 -23.65
C GLY A 354 5.92 -6.02 -23.22
N LEU A 355 4.61 -5.80 -23.22
CA LEU A 355 3.94 -4.56 -22.85
C LEU A 355 2.97 -4.83 -21.69
N PRO A 356 3.29 -4.44 -20.46
CA PRO A 356 2.43 -4.65 -19.31
C PRO A 356 1.05 -4.01 -19.48
N GLY A 357 0.00 -4.83 -19.31
CA GLY A 357 -1.38 -4.46 -19.53
C GLY A 357 -2.33 -5.18 -18.56
N ASN A 358 -3.60 -5.32 -18.95
CA ASN A 358 -4.64 -5.98 -18.15
C ASN A 358 -4.38 -7.48 -17.88
N ASP A 359 -3.39 -8.08 -18.56
CA ASP A 359 -2.89 -9.42 -18.25
C ASP A 359 -2.24 -9.50 -16.85
N LEU A 360 -1.67 -8.40 -16.35
CA LEU A 360 -1.02 -8.33 -15.04
C LEU A 360 -1.56 -7.24 -14.12
N PHE A 361 -2.46 -6.37 -14.61
CA PHE A 361 -3.04 -5.26 -13.86
C PHE A 361 -4.56 -5.30 -13.83
N CYS A 362 -5.13 -4.73 -12.75
CA CYS A 362 -6.57 -4.50 -12.59
C CYS A 362 -7.00 -3.13 -13.09
N ASP A 363 -6.11 -2.16 -13.02
CA ASP A 363 -6.33 -0.76 -13.39
C ASP A 363 -5.03 -0.12 -13.92
N HIS A 364 -4.84 1.15 -13.66
CA HIS A 364 -3.68 1.92 -14.14
C HIS A 364 -2.34 1.49 -13.53
N LEU A 365 -2.31 0.91 -12.30
CA LEU A 365 -1.06 0.54 -11.61
C LEU A 365 -1.19 -0.61 -10.59
N HIS A 366 -2.39 -1.02 -10.23
CA HIS A 366 -2.57 -2.08 -9.25
C HIS A 366 -2.53 -3.45 -9.94
N PRO A 367 -1.59 -4.31 -9.54
CA PRO A 367 -1.51 -5.66 -10.09
C PRO A 367 -2.78 -6.49 -9.83
N ASN A 368 -3.08 -7.39 -10.75
CA ASN A 368 -3.98 -8.49 -10.48
C ASN A 368 -3.26 -9.58 -9.64
N PRO A 369 -3.93 -10.66 -9.19
CA PRO A 369 -3.29 -11.67 -8.36
C PRO A 369 -2.01 -12.26 -8.98
N SER A 370 -1.99 -12.50 -10.29
CA SER A 370 -0.78 -12.98 -10.98
C SER A 370 0.36 -11.96 -10.95
N GLY A 371 0.04 -10.67 -11.10
CA GLY A 371 1.00 -9.59 -10.96
C GLY A 371 1.54 -9.46 -9.54
N TYR A 372 0.71 -9.61 -8.51
CA TYR A 372 1.17 -9.62 -7.10
C TYR A 372 2.07 -10.81 -6.78
N HIS A 373 1.75 -11.99 -7.31
CA HIS A 373 2.60 -13.16 -7.18
C HIS A 373 3.96 -12.98 -7.90
N LEU A 374 3.94 -12.37 -9.08
CA LEU A 374 5.16 -12.02 -9.82
C LEU A 374 6.05 -11.08 -9.00
N MET A 375 5.48 -10.04 -8.38
CA MET A 375 6.23 -9.14 -7.47
C MET A 375 6.87 -9.92 -6.33
N ALA A 376 6.11 -10.76 -5.64
CA ALA A 376 6.61 -11.58 -4.53
C ALA A 376 7.79 -12.48 -4.95
N SER A 377 7.65 -13.16 -6.10
CA SER A 377 8.68 -14.02 -6.67
C SER A 377 9.97 -13.27 -6.98
N HIS A 378 9.87 -12.03 -7.51
CA HIS A 378 11.05 -11.21 -7.82
C HIS A 378 11.71 -10.62 -6.56
N PHE A 379 10.95 -10.26 -5.53
CA PHE A 379 11.54 -9.91 -4.22
C PHE A 379 12.26 -11.11 -3.60
N LEU A 380 11.68 -12.31 -3.65
CA LEU A 380 12.34 -13.53 -3.16
C LEU A 380 13.64 -13.81 -3.91
N LYS A 381 13.65 -13.68 -5.24
CA LYS A 381 14.87 -13.80 -6.05
C LYS A 381 15.94 -12.77 -5.64
N ALA A 382 15.54 -11.52 -5.39
CA ALA A 382 16.45 -10.48 -4.95
C ALA A 382 17.01 -10.74 -3.54
N MET A 383 16.21 -11.26 -2.61
CA MET A 383 16.66 -11.69 -1.28
C MET A 383 17.72 -12.80 -1.36
N ASN A 384 17.50 -13.80 -2.23
CA ASN A 384 18.46 -14.87 -2.49
C ASN A 384 19.76 -14.33 -3.10
N ALA A 385 19.65 -13.50 -4.14
CA ALA A 385 20.81 -12.89 -4.80
C ALA A 385 21.63 -11.99 -3.87
N ALA A 386 20.99 -11.34 -2.91
CA ALA A 386 21.63 -10.53 -1.88
C ALA A 386 22.24 -11.36 -0.72
N GLY A 387 22.11 -12.69 -0.74
CA GLY A 387 22.63 -13.58 0.31
C GLY A 387 21.94 -13.44 1.67
N LEU A 388 20.71 -12.93 1.71
CA LEU A 388 19.94 -12.74 2.94
C LEU A 388 19.30 -14.04 3.45
N LEU A 389 19.13 -15.02 2.55
CA LEU A 389 18.63 -16.35 2.86
C LEU A 389 19.81 -17.31 2.86
N LEU A 390 20.31 -17.69 4.05
CA LEU A 390 21.58 -18.38 4.27
C LEU A 390 21.64 -19.82 3.73
N THR A 391 20.49 -20.42 3.39
CA THR A 391 20.38 -21.78 2.87
C THR A 391 19.72 -21.75 1.49
N PRO A 392 20.08 -22.67 0.58
CA PRO A 392 19.33 -22.80 -0.68
C PRO A 392 17.89 -23.25 -0.40
N PRO A 393 16.93 -22.89 -1.24
CA PRO A 393 15.54 -23.31 -1.10
C PRO A 393 15.44 -24.84 -1.20
N LYS A 394 14.61 -25.47 -0.34
CA LYS A 394 14.42 -26.93 -0.34
C LYS A 394 13.65 -27.40 -1.58
N SER A 395 12.70 -26.64 -2.04
CA SER A 395 11.94 -26.90 -3.25
C SER A 395 11.62 -25.55 -3.89
N PRO A 396 12.34 -25.13 -4.95
CA PRO A 396 12.01 -23.89 -5.63
C PRO A 396 10.57 -24.00 -6.16
N SER A 397 9.63 -23.43 -5.44
CA SER A 397 8.21 -23.49 -5.82
C SER A 397 7.96 -22.44 -6.90
N ASN A 398 8.19 -22.82 -8.15
CA ASN A 398 7.78 -21.99 -9.28
C ASN A 398 6.25 -21.88 -9.42
N MET A 399 5.48 -22.61 -8.62
CA MET A 399 4.03 -22.73 -8.74
C MET A 399 3.36 -23.04 -7.39
N MET A 400 3.46 -22.11 -6.42
CA MET A 400 2.48 -22.16 -5.34
C MET A 400 1.11 -21.75 -5.86
N PRO A 401 0.03 -22.46 -5.47
CA PRO A 401 -1.32 -22.01 -5.83
C PRO A 401 -1.53 -20.59 -5.27
N LEU A 402 -2.03 -19.72 -6.13
CA LEU A 402 -2.56 -18.42 -5.70
C LEU A 402 -3.79 -18.71 -4.84
N TYR A 403 -3.70 -18.42 -3.55
CA TYR A 403 -4.86 -18.51 -2.66
C TYR A 403 -5.77 -17.29 -2.87
N VAL A 404 -6.52 -17.29 -3.98
CA VAL A 404 -7.46 -16.23 -4.33
C VAL A 404 -8.82 -16.88 -4.51
N THR A 405 -9.71 -16.66 -3.57
CA THR A 405 -11.05 -17.26 -3.58
C THR A 405 -12.01 -16.47 -4.47
N ALA A 406 -13.19 -17.05 -4.73
CA ALA A 406 -14.26 -16.35 -5.44
C ALA A 406 -14.68 -15.06 -4.69
N LEU A 407 -14.63 -15.09 -3.36
CA LEU A 407 -14.95 -13.92 -2.54
C LEU A 407 -13.90 -12.81 -2.67
N ASP A 408 -12.61 -13.14 -2.68
CA ASP A 408 -11.54 -12.16 -2.90
C ASP A 408 -11.68 -11.47 -4.26
N TRP A 409 -11.97 -12.24 -5.31
CA TRP A 409 -12.23 -11.71 -6.64
C TRP A 409 -13.42 -10.75 -6.66
N GLU A 410 -14.51 -11.11 -6.00
CA GLU A 410 -15.72 -10.29 -5.99
C GLU A 410 -15.54 -9.00 -5.19
N ILE A 411 -14.88 -9.07 -4.02
CA ILE A 411 -14.51 -7.89 -3.22
C ILE A 411 -13.63 -6.95 -4.06
N GLY A 412 -12.62 -7.50 -4.72
CA GLY A 412 -11.74 -6.75 -5.61
C GLY A 412 -12.51 -6.09 -6.76
N SER A 413 -13.41 -6.82 -7.40
CA SER A 413 -14.24 -6.34 -8.52
C SER A 413 -15.18 -5.20 -8.11
N LEU A 414 -15.82 -5.29 -6.94
CA LEU A 414 -16.67 -4.23 -6.40
C LEU A 414 -15.88 -2.94 -6.11
N ARG A 415 -14.66 -3.08 -5.57
CA ARG A 415 -13.77 -1.92 -5.33
C ARG A 415 -13.30 -1.28 -6.63
N LEU A 416 -12.95 -2.11 -7.63
CA LEU A 416 -12.58 -1.64 -8.96
C LEU A 416 -13.75 -0.96 -9.66
N PHE A 417 -14.95 -1.54 -9.59
CA PHE A 417 -16.14 -0.93 -10.16
C PHE A 417 -16.35 0.49 -9.60
N LYS A 418 -16.22 0.67 -8.28
CA LYS A 418 -16.29 2.01 -7.67
C LYS A 418 -15.20 2.95 -8.17
N LEU A 419 -13.96 2.46 -8.30
CA LEU A 419 -12.82 3.26 -8.71
C LEU A 419 -12.95 3.69 -10.17
N LEU A 420 -13.18 2.74 -11.07
CA LEU A 420 -13.17 2.94 -12.53
C LEU A 420 -14.37 3.76 -13.04
N ASN A 421 -15.47 3.79 -12.28
CA ASN A 421 -16.66 4.58 -12.58
C ASN A 421 -16.67 5.96 -11.90
N ARG A 422 -15.50 6.46 -11.50
CA ARG A 422 -15.32 7.78 -10.89
C ARG A 422 -14.07 8.46 -11.43
N TRP A 423 -14.02 9.76 -11.21
CA TRP A 423 -12.83 10.54 -11.53
C TRP A 423 -11.57 9.91 -10.89
N PRO A 424 -10.43 9.80 -11.57
CA PRO A 424 -10.10 10.29 -12.92
C PRO A 424 -10.40 9.31 -14.08
N PHE A 425 -10.97 8.13 -13.80
CA PHE A 425 -11.20 7.10 -14.82
C PHE A 425 -12.46 7.34 -15.64
N SER A 426 -13.44 8.03 -15.06
CA SER A 426 -14.72 8.35 -15.68
C SER A 426 -15.26 9.68 -15.18
N ASN A 427 -15.95 10.40 -16.03
CA ASN A 427 -16.74 11.58 -15.66
C ASN A 427 -18.16 11.24 -15.23
N HIS A 428 -18.56 9.97 -15.33
CA HIS A 428 -19.85 9.46 -14.92
C HIS A 428 -19.74 8.79 -13.55
N ASN A 429 -20.62 9.16 -12.63
CA ASN A 429 -20.74 8.48 -11.35
C ASN A 429 -21.79 7.38 -11.50
N VAL A 430 -21.33 6.14 -11.65
CA VAL A 430 -22.22 4.97 -11.74
C VAL A 430 -22.48 4.42 -10.35
N ASP A 431 -23.73 4.05 -10.07
CA ASP A 431 -24.12 3.45 -8.81
C ASP A 431 -23.87 1.93 -8.79
N TYR A 432 -23.69 1.36 -7.61
CA TYR A 432 -23.53 -0.09 -7.45
C TYR A 432 -24.73 -0.93 -7.90
N SER A 433 -25.91 -0.32 -8.10
CA SER A 433 -27.08 -0.98 -8.70
C SER A 433 -26.84 -1.40 -10.15
N GLU A 434 -25.90 -0.77 -10.84
CA GLU A 434 -25.50 -1.09 -12.21
C GLU A 434 -24.39 -2.14 -12.28
N TYR A 435 -23.88 -2.58 -11.13
CA TYR A 435 -22.83 -3.59 -11.07
C TYR A 435 -23.38 -4.97 -11.39
N ALA A 436 -22.86 -5.58 -12.46
CA ALA A 436 -23.14 -6.95 -12.86
C ALA A 436 -21.92 -7.83 -12.56
N SER A 437 -22.10 -8.86 -11.75
CA SER A 437 -21.06 -9.82 -11.42
C SER A 437 -21.20 -11.09 -12.24
N PRO A 438 -20.08 -11.74 -12.63
CA PRO A 438 -20.10 -13.10 -13.16
C PRO A 438 -20.21 -14.17 -12.06
N GLN A 439 -20.10 -13.79 -10.78
CA GLN A 439 -20.15 -14.70 -9.64
C GLN A 439 -21.58 -15.08 -9.24
N ASP A 440 -21.71 -16.17 -8.50
CA ASP A 440 -22.98 -16.59 -7.90
C ASP A 440 -23.56 -15.50 -6.98
N SER A 441 -24.86 -15.37 -6.92
CA SER A 441 -25.55 -14.31 -6.15
C SER A 441 -25.15 -14.29 -4.67
N ILE A 442 -24.88 -15.45 -4.06
CA ILE A 442 -24.44 -15.55 -2.68
C ILE A 442 -23.05 -14.95 -2.46
N VAL A 443 -22.13 -15.12 -3.40
CA VAL A 443 -20.79 -14.52 -3.35
C VAL A 443 -20.91 -13.01 -3.38
N VAL A 444 -21.74 -12.48 -4.29
CA VAL A 444 -22.02 -11.03 -4.41
C VAL A 444 -22.65 -10.47 -3.15
N GLU A 445 -23.61 -11.18 -2.56
CA GLU A 445 -24.26 -10.77 -1.32
C GLU A 445 -23.26 -10.69 -0.15
N ILE A 446 -22.48 -11.74 0.05
CA ILE A 446 -21.48 -11.78 1.12
C ILE A 446 -20.39 -10.70 0.91
N ALA A 447 -19.93 -10.50 -0.33
CA ALA A 447 -18.97 -9.46 -0.65
C ALA A 447 -19.51 -8.05 -0.36
N LYS A 448 -20.80 -7.78 -0.69
CA LYS A 448 -21.46 -6.51 -0.37
C LYS A 448 -21.62 -6.32 1.14
N ASN A 449 -22.03 -7.35 1.88
CA ASN A 449 -22.13 -7.29 3.34
C ASN A 449 -20.77 -7.01 3.99
N TYR A 450 -19.70 -7.62 3.46
CA TYR A 450 -18.35 -7.33 3.92
C TYR A 450 -17.97 -5.85 3.69
N LEU A 451 -18.19 -5.32 2.49
CA LEU A 451 -17.76 -3.98 2.12
C LEU A 451 -18.60 -2.85 2.73
N PHE A 452 -19.91 -3.08 2.91
CA PHE A 452 -20.84 -2.01 3.27
C PHE A 452 -21.36 -2.10 4.70
N ASP A 453 -21.48 -3.32 5.25
CA ASP A 453 -22.01 -3.58 6.58
C ASP A 453 -20.91 -3.91 7.61
N HIS A 454 -19.62 -3.71 7.19
CA HIS A 454 -18.46 -3.91 8.06
C HIS A 454 -18.36 -5.30 8.67
N ALA A 455 -18.74 -6.34 7.92
CA ALA A 455 -18.53 -7.72 8.34
C ALA A 455 -17.01 -8.01 8.52
N ILE A 456 -16.70 -8.96 9.40
CA ILE A 456 -15.31 -9.38 9.61
C ILE A 456 -14.89 -10.27 8.42
N TRP A 457 -13.68 -10.10 7.91
CA TRP A 457 -13.17 -10.83 6.75
C TRP A 457 -13.24 -12.37 6.93
N SER A 458 -12.74 -12.90 8.05
CA SER A 458 -12.78 -14.33 8.34
C SER A 458 -14.21 -14.86 8.46
N LYS A 459 -15.15 -14.03 8.95
CA LYS A 459 -16.57 -14.40 8.99
C LYS A 459 -17.16 -14.49 7.59
N ALA A 460 -16.85 -13.55 6.69
CA ALA A 460 -17.35 -13.56 5.33
C ALA A 460 -16.89 -14.82 4.56
N HIS A 461 -15.60 -15.18 4.66
CA HIS A 461 -15.07 -16.44 4.11
C HIS A 461 -15.70 -17.67 4.79
N GLY A 462 -15.88 -17.63 6.11
CA GLY A 462 -16.54 -18.70 6.85
C GLY A 462 -18.00 -18.93 6.42
N ASP A 463 -18.76 -17.86 6.28
CA ASP A 463 -20.17 -17.91 5.83
C ASP A 463 -20.29 -18.48 4.40
N LEU A 464 -19.35 -18.10 3.50
CA LEU A 464 -19.31 -18.64 2.13
C LEU A 464 -18.86 -20.10 2.11
N GLY A 465 -17.83 -20.46 2.88
CA GLY A 465 -17.40 -21.86 3.03
C GLY A 465 -18.51 -22.75 3.57
N ASP A 466 -19.27 -22.28 4.58
CA ASP A 466 -20.43 -22.99 5.13
C ASP A 466 -21.56 -23.14 4.10
N HIS A 467 -21.75 -22.14 3.23
CA HIS A 467 -22.68 -22.27 2.11
C HIS A 467 -22.23 -23.36 1.13
N TYR A 468 -20.96 -23.35 0.71
CA TYR A 468 -20.42 -24.38 -0.18
C TYR A 468 -20.49 -25.78 0.41
N MET A 469 -20.26 -25.93 1.72
CA MET A 469 -20.47 -27.20 2.43
C MET A 469 -21.92 -27.70 2.32
N LYS A 470 -22.91 -26.81 2.43
CA LYS A 470 -24.35 -27.16 2.34
C LYS A 470 -24.79 -27.60 0.95
N VAL A 471 -24.18 -27.02 -0.10
CA VAL A 471 -24.47 -27.38 -1.49
C VAL A 471 -23.52 -28.46 -2.03
N GLU A 472 -22.72 -29.06 -1.16
CA GLU A 472 -21.76 -30.15 -1.43
C GLU A 472 -20.64 -29.76 -2.42
N ASP A 473 -20.34 -28.44 -2.55
CA ASP A 473 -19.17 -27.96 -3.27
C ASP A 473 -17.96 -27.88 -2.32
N PHE A 474 -17.47 -29.06 -1.96
CA PHE A 474 -16.41 -29.19 -0.96
C PHE A 474 -15.08 -28.58 -1.44
N ALA A 475 -14.84 -28.51 -2.73
CA ALA A 475 -13.61 -27.92 -3.27
C ALA A 475 -13.58 -26.41 -2.98
N ARG A 476 -14.63 -25.67 -3.35
CA ARG A 476 -14.73 -24.25 -3.05
C ARG A 476 -14.82 -23.96 -1.55
N ALA A 477 -15.47 -24.86 -0.77
CA ALA A 477 -15.47 -24.74 0.69
C ALA A 477 -14.04 -24.80 1.27
N CYS A 478 -13.21 -25.72 0.79
CA CYS A 478 -11.81 -25.83 1.22
C CYS A 478 -11.03 -24.54 0.90
N GLU A 479 -11.21 -23.94 -0.27
CA GLU A 479 -10.52 -22.69 -0.66
C GLU A 479 -10.80 -21.56 0.34
N GLU A 480 -12.07 -21.39 0.75
CA GLU A 480 -12.45 -20.37 1.71
C GLU A 480 -11.87 -20.63 3.11
N TYR A 481 -11.86 -21.89 3.58
CA TYR A 481 -11.29 -22.22 4.89
C TYR A 481 -9.76 -22.18 4.88
N ILE A 482 -9.08 -22.54 3.78
CA ILE A 482 -7.63 -22.35 3.61
C ILE A 482 -7.29 -20.87 3.76
N ALA A 483 -8.03 -19.98 3.10
CA ALA A 483 -7.78 -18.55 3.21
C ALA A 483 -7.84 -18.07 4.67
N ILE A 484 -8.80 -18.57 5.47
CA ILE A 484 -8.90 -18.23 6.90
C ILE A 484 -7.71 -18.77 7.69
N THR A 485 -7.36 -20.05 7.51
CA THR A 485 -6.29 -20.70 8.29
C THR A 485 -4.91 -20.12 7.99
N GLU A 486 -4.66 -19.71 6.74
CA GLU A 486 -3.42 -19.04 6.34
C GLU A 486 -3.26 -17.64 6.96
N MET A 487 -4.37 -16.93 7.17
CA MET A 487 -4.35 -15.59 7.74
C MET A 487 -4.46 -15.59 9.27
N TYR A 488 -5.12 -16.57 9.83
CA TYR A 488 -5.39 -16.75 11.27
C TYR A 488 -5.04 -18.16 11.73
N PRO A 489 -3.74 -18.47 11.90
CA PRO A 489 -3.30 -19.81 12.33
C PRO A 489 -3.88 -20.27 13.67
N GLU A 490 -4.39 -19.34 14.48
CA GLU A 490 -5.08 -19.64 15.75
C GLU A 490 -6.57 -19.96 15.61
N HIS A 491 -7.14 -19.93 14.40
CA HIS A 491 -8.57 -20.09 14.17
C HIS A 491 -8.98 -21.58 14.10
N ILE A 492 -9.05 -22.24 15.26
CA ILE A 492 -9.29 -23.69 15.39
C ILE A 492 -10.54 -24.16 14.64
N GLU A 493 -11.65 -23.38 14.68
CA GLU A 493 -12.88 -23.75 13.99
C GLU A 493 -12.69 -23.86 12.46
N ALA A 494 -11.91 -22.96 11.86
CA ALA A 494 -11.62 -23.00 10.43
C ALA A 494 -10.82 -24.26 10.06
N TYR A 495 -9.84 -24.66 10.88
CA TYR A 495 -9.11 -25.91 10.68
C TYR A 495 -10.04 -27.14 10.75
N ALA A 496 -10.94 -27.20 11.72
CA ALA A 496 -11.89 -28.28 11.80
C ALA A 496 -12.81 -28.40 10.58
N LYS A 497 -13.26 -27.24 10.05
CA LYS A 497 -14.06 -27.17 8.82
C LYS A 497 -13.24 -27.55 7.59
N LEU A 498 -11.98 -27.10 7.52
CA LEU A 498 -11.04 -27.44 6.44
C LEU A 498 -10.78 -28.95 6.39
N VAL A 499 -10.49 -29.58 7.52
CA VAL A 499 -10.31 -31.04 7.61
C VAL A 499 -11.56 -31.78 7.11
N ASN A 500 -12.75 -31.30 7.51
CA ASN A 500 -14.01 -31.96 7.09
C ASN A 500 -14.21 -31.87 5.55
N CYS A 501 -14.05 -30.71 4.93
CA CYS A 501 -14.22 -30.59 3.48
C CYS A 501 -13.10 -31.32 2.71
N ALA A 502 -11.83 -31.24 3.16
CA ALA A 502 -10.71 -31.92 2.52
C ALA A 502 -10.85 -33.45 2.54
N MET A 503 -11.38 -34.02 3.61
CA MET A 503 -11.73 -35.44 3.69
C MET A 503 -12.79 -35.85 2.66
N LYS A 504 -13.80 -35.02 2.40
CA LYS A 504 -14.86 -35.28 1.42
C LYS A 504 -14.31 -35.37 -0.02
N ILE A 505 -13.27 -34.59 -0.34
CA ILE A 505 -12.62 -34.60 -1.66
C ILE A 505 -11.31 -35.41 -1.69
N GLN A 506 -11.02 -36.15 -0.62
CA GLN A 506 -9.85 -37.04 -0.49
C GLN A 506 -8.50 -36.32 -0.65
N GLN A 507 -8.42 -35.05 -0.27
CA GLN A 507 -7.17 -34.27 -0.26
C GLN A 507 -6.41 -34.49 1.05
N TRP A 508 -5.77 -35.65 1.17
CA TRP A 508 -5.12 -36.10 2.41
C TRP A 508 -3.93 -35.24 2.81
N ASP A 509 -3.25 -34.59 1.87
CA ASP A 509 -2.15 -33.68 2.16
C ASP A 509 -2.63 -32.44 2.93
N ILE A 510 -3.80 -31.88 2.55
CA ILE A 510 -4.44 -30.77 3.27
C ILE A 510 -4.87 -31.22 4.66
N VAL A 511 -5.46 -32.42 4.78
CA VAL A 511 -5.86 -33.00 6.09
C VAL A 511 -4.65 -33.12 7.02
N GLN A 512 -3.54 -33.67 6.51
CA GLN A 512 -2.32 -33.81 7.29
C GLN A 512 -1.75 -32.47 7.74
N GLN A 513 -1.68 -31.51 6.82
CA GLN A 513 -1.16 -30.17 7.10
C GLN A 513 -2.03 -29.41 8.11
N ALA A 514 -3.35 -29.53 8.00
CA ALA A 514 -4.29 -28.88 8.90
C ALA A 514 -4.34 -29.49 10.32
N CYS A 515 -3.85 -30.74 10.50
CA CYS A 515 -3.79 -31.44 11.80
C CYS A 515 -2.45 -31.22 12.54
N LEU A 516 -1.43 -30.66 11.90
CA LEU A 516 -0.12 -30.37 12.48
C LEU A 516 -0.08 -28.96 13.08
#